data_c9154e20304a798ac96c1d19d6154cfb
#
_entry.id   c9154e20304a798ac96c1d19d6154cfb
#
_cell.length_a   1.000
_cell.length_b   1.000
_cell.length_c   1.000
_cell.angle_alpha   90.00
_cell.angle_beta   90.00
_cell.angle_gamma   90.00
#
_symmetry.space_group_name_H-M   'P 1'
#
loop_
_entity.id
_entity.type
_entity.pdbx_description
1 polymer ?
#
loop_
_entity_poly.entity_id
_entity_poly.type
_entity_poly.pdbx_seq_one_letter_code
_entity_poly.pdbx_strand_id
1 'polypeptide(L)'
;MGAGETVGIVGPSGSGKTSLLMLLAALERASGGSVVVAGHDLAGKDEDALARIRRDHIGIVFQAFHLIPTMTALENVAIGMELAGVADAMARAEAGLRAVGLGHRLTHLPGQLSGGEQQRVALARAMAPRPAILLADEPTGNLDRTTGAVVIDLLFALTREAGATLLLVTHDTTLAAQCGRVVQLADGRVVA
;
A
#
# COMPACT_ATOMS: atom_id res chain seq x y z
N MET A 1 -1.54 14.75 -7.78
CA MET A 1 -0.23 14.06 -7.73
C MET A 1 0.19 13.70 -9.14
N GLY A 2 1.45 13.90 -9.49
CA GLY A 2 2.04 13.44 -10.75
C GLY A 2 2.40 11.95 -10.69
N ALA A 3 2.55 11.31 -11.86
CA ALA A 3 3.04 9.93 -11.93
C ALA A 3 4.47 9.85 -11.39
N GLY A 4 4.76 8.83 -10.55
CA GLY A 4 6.05 8.65 -9.90
C GLY A 4 6.36 9.63 -8.76
N GLU A 5 5.43 10.50 -8.39
CA GLU A 5 5.57 11.42 -7.25
C GLU A 5 5.45 10.67 -5.92
N THR A 6 6.20 11.08 -4.91
CA THR A 6 6.03 10.61 -3.52
C THR A 6 5.47 11.73 -2.67
N VAL A 7 4.34 11.50 -2.01
CA VAL A 7 3.63 12.49 -1.18
C VAL A 7 3.39 11.93 0.21
N GLY A 8 3.89 12.64 1.22
CA GLY A 8 3.60 12.38 2.62
C GLY A 8 2.34 13.12 3.06
N ILE A 9 1.40 12.45 3.70
CA ILE A 9 0.24 13.07 4.35
C ILE A 9 0.45 13.04 5.85
N VAL A 10 0.50 14.21 6.46
CA VAL A 10 0.63 14.36 7.91
C VAL A 10 -0.56 15.10 8.50
N GLY A 11 -0.77 14.93 9.80
CA GLY A 11 -1.85 15.62 10.53
C GLY A 11 -2.17 14.91 11.84
N PRO A 12 -2.88 15.56 12.76
CA PRO A 12 -3.27 14.96 14.04
C PRO A 12 -4.17 13.73 13.86
N SER A 13 -4.31 12.94 14.91
CA SER A 13 -5.30 11.85 14.92
C SER A 13 -6.70 12.41 14.68
N GLY A 14 -7.51 11.70 13.88
CA GLY A 14 -8.86 12.16 13.52
C GLY A 14 -8.93 13.23 12.42
N SER A 15 -7.79 13.68 11.85
CA SER A 15 -7.82 14.71 10.79
C SER A 15 -8.36 14.23 9.43
N GLY A 16 -8.73 12.94 9.28
CA GLY A 16 -9.28 12.39 8.04
C GLY A 16 -8.26 11.72 7.11
N LYS A 17 -7.01 11.48 7.55
CA LYS A 17 -5.97 10.87 6.70
C LYS A 17 -6.35 9.48 6.17
N THR A 18 -6.80 8.60 7.06
CA THR A 18 -7.26 7.26 6.68
C THR A 18 -8.50 7.33 5.78
N SER A 19 -9.47 8.22 6.07
CA SER A 19 -10.63 8.41 5.20
C SER A 19 -10.24 8.88 3.81
N LEU A 20 -9.30 9.81 3.70
CA LEU A 20 -8.75 10.23 2.40
C LEU A 20 -8.11 9.04 1.67
N LEU A 21 -7.32 8.22 2.37
CA LEU A 21 -6.71 7.02 1.78
C LEU A 21 -7.77 6.03 1.31
N MET A 22 -8.83 5.78 2.10
CA MET A 22 -9.92 4.88 1.73
C MET A 22 -10.69 5.35 0.48
N LEU A 23 -10.90 6.67 0.33
CA LEU A 23 -11.46 7.26 -0.89
C LEU A 23 -10.56 7.03 -2.10
N LEU A 24 -9.25 7.29 -1.97
CA LEU A 24 -8.27 7.08 -3.04
C LEU A 24 -8.07 5.59 -3.37
N ALA A 25 -8.23 4.72 -2.37
CA ALA A 25 -8.21 3.27 -2.55
C ALA A 25 -9.49 2.73 -3.22
N ALA A 26 -10.48 3.57 -3.50
CA ALA A 26 -11.81 3.17 -3.97
C ALA A 26 -12.51 2.18 -3.02
N LEU A 27 -12.19 2.21 -1.71
CA LEU A 27 -12.81 1.41 -0.65
C LEU A 27 -14.01 2.12 -0.03
N GLU A 28 -14.02 3.46 -0.10
CA GLU A 28 -15.14 4.29 0.30
C GLU A 28 -15.56 5.20 -0.86
N ARG A 29 -16.81 5.64 -0.85
CA ARG A 29 -17.37 6.55 -1.85
C ARG A 29 -17.34 7.98 -1.36
N ALA A 30 -16.91 8.91 -2.22
CA ALA A 30 -17.03 10.33 -1.93
C ALA A 30 -18.50 10.74 -1.90
N SER A 31 -18.90 11.53 -0.90
CA SER A 31 -20.25 12.09 -0.79
C SER A 31 -20.48 13.25 -1.78
N GLY A 32 -19.42 13.78 -2.37
CA GLY A 32 -19.48 14.86 -3.36
C GLY A 32 -18.10 15.14 -3.97
N GLY A 33 -18.06 15.95 -5.01
CA GLY A 33 -16.84 16.21 -5.77
C GLY A 33 -16.47 15.08 -6.72
N SER A 34 -15.20 15.03 -7.14
CA SER A 34 -14.66 13.99 -8.02
C SER A 34 -13.35 13.43 -7.46
N VAL A 35 -13.13 12.14 -7.65
CA VAL A 35 -11.88 11.45 -7.27
C VAL A 35 -11.36 10.72 -8.51
N VAL A 36 -10.18 11.10 -8.98
CA VAL A 36 -9.53 10.47 -10.13
C VAL A 36 -8.25 9.79 -9.67
N VAL A 37 -8.14 8.47 -9.90
CA VAL A 37 -6.98 7.66 -9.52
C VAL A 37 -6.47 6.90 -10.73
N ALA A 38 -5.18 7.01 -11.03
CA ALA A 38 -4.54 6.38 -12.20
C ALA A 38 -5.32 6.67 -13.52
N GLY A 39 -5.87 7.88 -13.67
CA GLY A 39 -6.66 8.30 -14.84
C GLY A 39 -8.12 7.83 -14.82
N HIS A 40 -8.56 7.09 -13.80
CA HIS A 40 -9.95 6.63 -13.67
C HIS A 40 -10.73 7.53 -12.72
N ASP A 41 -11.83 8.14 -13.21
CA ASP A 41 -12.81 8.79 -12.33
C ASP A 41 -13.60 7.70 -11.59
N LEU A 42 -13.62 7.79 -10.26
CA LEU A 42 -14.32 6.82 -9.41
C LEU A 42 -15.82 7.14 -9.25
N ALA A 43 -16.24 8.36 -9.60
CA ALA A 43 -17.62 8.79 -9.44
C ALA A 43 -18.59 7.93 -10.28
N GLY A 44 -19.71 7.53 -9.68
CA GLY A 44 -20.78 6.78 -10.36
C GLY A 44 -20.45 5.34 -10.75
N LYS A 45 -19.24 4.85 -10.45
CA LYS A 45 -18.88 3.45 -10.74
C LYS A 45 -19.55 2.49 -9.75
N ASP A 46 -19.94 1.32 -10.25
CA ASP A 46 -20.39 0.21 -9.41
C ASP A 46 -19.20 -0.45 -8.66
N GLU A 47 -19.52 -1.34 -7.73
CA GLU A 47 -18.47 -1.97 -6.90
C GLU A 47 -17.55 -2.87 -7.72
N ASP A 48 -18.07 -3.54 -8.75
CA ASP A 48 -17.27 -4.40 -9.62
C ASP A 48 -16.25 -3.58 -10.44
N ALA A 49 -16.65 -2.40 -10.93
CA ALA A 49 -15.74 -1.49 -11.62
C ALA A 49 -14.67 -0.93 -10.67
N LEU A 50 -15.07 -0.54 -9.44
CA LEU A 50 -14.14 -0.09 -8.40
C LEU A 50 -13.16 -1.21 -8.00
N ALA A 51 -13.64 -2.44 -7.83
CA ALA A 51 -12.80 -3.60 -7.52
C ALA A 51 -11.76 -3.87 -8.61
N ARG A 52 -12.13 -3.75 -9.89
CA ARG A 52 -11.18 -3.87 -11.01
C ARG A 52 -10.13 -2.77 -10.98
N ILE A 53 -10.51 -1.52 -10.73
CA ILE A 53 -9.54 -0.42 -10.62
C ILE A 53 -8.58 -0.64 -9.45
N ARG A 54 -9.07 -1.07 -8.28
CA ARG A 54 -8.22 -1.42 -7.14
C ARG A 54 -7.22 -2.50 -7.51
N ARG A 55 -7.72 -3.61 -8.07
CA ARG A 55 -6.90 -4.76 -8.45
C ARG A 55 -5.79 -4.40 -9.43
N ASP A 56 -6.11 -3.57 -10.44
CA ASP A 56 -5.23 -3.34 -11.58
C ASP A 56 -4.26 -2.16 -11.37
N HIS A 57 -4.62 -1.21 -10.49
CA HIS A 57 -3.88 0.06 -10.40
C HIS A 57 -3.43 0.46 -9.00
N ILE A 58 -3.96 -0.16 -7.94
CA ILE A 58 -3.76 0.31 -6.58
C ILE A 58 -3.13 -0.79 -5.71
N GLY A 59 -1.95 -0.53 -5.16
CA GLY A 59 -1.38 -1.29 -4.06
C GLY A 59 -1.72 -0.62 -2.74
N ILE A 60 -2.01 -1.39 -1.69
CA ILE A 60 -2.31 -0.84 -0.36
C ILE A 60 -1.49 -1.57 0.69
N VAL A 61 -0.85 -0.79 1.56
CA VAL A 61 -0.15 -1.27 2.76
C VAL A 61 -0.77 -0.60 3.97
N PHE A 62 -1.29 -1.39 4.89
CA PHE A 62 -1.91 -0.92 6.13
C PHE A 62 -0.99 -1.10 7.33
N GLN A 63 -1.26 -0.39 8.41
CA GLN A 63 -0.64 -0.57 9.71
C GLN A 63 -0.86 -1.99 10.27
N ALA A 64 -2.08 -2.52 10.19
CA ALA A 64 -2.39 -3.92 10.43
C ALA A 64 -2.17 -4.67 9.11
N PHE A 65 -1.33 -5.66 9.10
CA PHE A 65 -0.81 -6.33 7.89
C PHE A 65 -1.90 -6.93 6.98
N HIS A 66 -3.07 -7.27 7.54
CA HIS A 66 -4.22 -7.87 6.85
C HIS A 66 -3.83 -9.07 5.98
N LEU A 67 -2.94 -9.91 6.48
CA LEU A 67 -2.62 -11.18 5.86
C LEU A 67 -3.74 -12.19 6.16
N ILE A 68 -4.02 -13.07 5.20
CA ILE A 68 -4.97 -14.18 5.37
C ILE A 68 -4.28 -15.24 6.22
N PRO A 69 -4.76 -15.52 7.45
CA PRO A 69 -4.02 -16.33 8.42
C PRO A 69 -3.80 -17.79 8.00
N THR A 70 -4.69 -18.30 7.14
CA THR A 70 -4.68 -19.69 6.64
C THR A 70 -3.86 -19.88 5.38
N MET A 71 -3.32 -18.79 4.80
CA MET A 71 -2.49 -18.80 3.61
C MET A 71 -1.02 -18.56 3.97
N THR A 72 -0.12 -19.23 3.29
CA THR A 72 1.32 -18.99 3.37
C THR A 72 1.70 -17.59 2.91
N ALA A 73 2.93 -17.15 3.17
CA ALA A 73 3.44 -15.89 2.66
C ALA A 73 3.34 -15.81 1.12
N LEU A 74 3.67 -16.90 0.43
CA LEU A 74 3.59 -17.00 -1.02
C LEU A 74 2.16 -16.83 -1.52
N GLU A 75 1.22 -17.57 -0.94
CA GLU A 75 -0.21 -17.51 -1.30
C GLU A 75 -0.82 -16.14 -0.99
N ASN A 76 -0.46 -15.52 0.14
CA ASN A 76 -0.89 -14.14 0.46
C ASN A 76 -0.47 -13.12 -0.59
N VAL A 77 0.70 -13.29 -1.20
CA VAL A 77 1.16 -12.38 -2.26
C VAL A 77 0.52 -12.74 -3.60
N ALA A 78 0.33 -14.03 -3.89
CA ALA A 78 -0.18 -14.50 -5.18
C ALA A 78 -1.68 -14.27 -5.37
N ILE A 79 -2.48 -14.40 -4.30
CA ILE A 79 -3.96 -14.51 -4.39
C ILE A 79 -4.63 -13.41 -5.22
N GLY A 80 -4.21 -12.16 -5.07
CA GLY A 80 -4.78 -11.05 -5.84
C GLY A 80 -4.53 -11.18 -7.35
N MET A 81 -3.35 -11.67 -7.72
CA MET A 81 -2.97 -11.90 -9.12
C MET A 81 -3.65 -13.15 -9.69
N GLU A 82 -3.81 -14.20 -8.89
CA GLU A 82 -4.54 -15.42 -9.30
C GLU A 82 -6.01 -15.11 -9.59
N LEU A 83 -6.67 -14.33 -8.71
CA LEU A 83 -8.03 -13.85 -8.93
C LEU A 83 -8.17 -12.93 -10.15
N ALA A 84 -7.08 -12.28 -10.55
CA ALA A 84 -6.99 -11.49 -11.77
C ALA A 84 -6.71 -12.34 -13.03
N GLY A 85 -6.48 -13.65 -12.89
CA GLY A 85 -6.14 -14.53 -14.00
C GLY A 85 -4.71 -14.36 -14.54
N VAL A 86 -3.79 -13.82 -13.73
CA VAL A 86 -2.38 -13.64 -14.12
C VAL A 86 -1.70 -15.01 -14.13
N ALA A 87 -1.27 -15.47 -15.31
CA ALA A 87 -0.74 -16.83 -15.51
C ALA A 87 0.53 -17.14 -14.70
N ASP A 88 1.36 -16.14 -14.42
CA ASP A 88 2.64 -16.26 -13.70
C ASP A 88 2.54 -15.73 -12.24
N ALA A 89 1.32 -15.70 -11.66
CA ALA A 89 1.05 -15.13 -10.34
C ALA A 89 1.99 -15.66 -9.24
N MET A 90 2.17 -16.99 -9.16
CA MET A 90 3.04 -17.61 -8.16
C MET A 90 4.52 -17.25 -8.36
N ALA A 91 5.00 -17.22 -9.59
CA ALA A 91 6.39 -16.84 -9.87
C ALA A 91 6.65 -15.36 -9.53
N ARG A 92 5.70 -14.48 -9.84
CA ARG A 92 5.76 -13.06 -9.46
C ARG A 92 5.68 -12.87 -7.95
N ALA A 93 4.85 -13.64 -7.26
CA ALA A 93 4.75 -13.61 -5.81
C ALA A 93 6.07 -14.05 -5.15
N GLU A 94 6.69 -15.11 -5.65
CA GLU A 94 8.00 -15.56 -5.17
C GLU A 94 9.08 -14.49 -5.40
N ALA A 95 9.13 -13.90 -6.59
CA ALA A 95 10.06 -12.81 -6.89
C ALA A 95 9.86 -11.61 -5.97
N GLY A 96 8.61 -11.22 -5.71
CA GLY A 96 8.26 -10.15 -4.77
C GLY A 96 8.72 -10.43 -3.34
N LEU A 97 8.53 -11.66 -2.85
CA LEU A 97 9.00 -12.08 -1.52
C LEU A 97 10.54 -12.10 -1.44
N ARG A 98 11.22 -12.52 -2.49
CA ARG A 98 12.70 -12.44 -2.56
C ARG A 98 13.19 -11.00 -2.54
N ALA A 99 12.51 -10.09 -3.23
CA ALA A 99 12.85 -8.66 -3.25
C ALA A 99 12.76 -8.00 -1.85
N VAL A 100 11.83 -8.47 -1.00
CA VAL A 100 11.73 -8.02 0.40
C VAL A 100 12.54 -8.87 1.40
N GLY A 101 13.44 -9.75 0.92
CA GLY A 101 14.33 -10.59 1.73
C GLY A 101 13.64 -11.78 2.39
N LEU A 102 12.49 -12.24 1.89
CA LEU A 102 11.70 -13.33 2.46
C LEU A 102 11.68 -14.61 1.60
N GLY A 103 12.64 -14.78 0.70
CA GLY A 103 12.74 -16.00 -0.13
C GLY A 103 12.89 -17.30 0.66
N HIS A 104 13.30 -17.23 1.92
CA HIS A 104 13.40 -18.37 2.85
C HIS A 104 12.13 -18.61 3.69
N ARG A 105 11.07 -17.79 3.50
CA ARG A 105 9.82 -17.80 4.27
C ARG A 105 8.58 -18.12 3.42
N LEU A 106 8.72 -18.53 2.18
CA LEU A 106 7.62 -18.68 1.21
C LEU A 106 6.44 -19.52 1.75
N THR A 107 6.74 -20.60 2.47
CA THR A 107 5.74 -21.56 2.99
C THR A 107 5.28 -21.28 4.41
N HIS A 108 5.77 -20.20 5.06
CA HIS A 108 5.38 -19.86 6.42
C HIS A 108 4.00 -19.21 6.45
N LEU A 109 3.19 -19.59 7.43
CA LEU A 109 1.92 -18.94 7.76
C LEU A 109 2.19 -17.61 8.50
N PRO A 110 1.28 -16.62 8.43
CA PRO A 110 1.44 -15.35 9.13
C PRO A 110 1.78 -15.48 10.61
N GLY A 111 1.17 -16.42 11.33
CA GLY A 111 1.47 -16.67 12.75
C GLY A 111 2.89 -17.18 13.05
N GLN A 112 3.65 -17.57 12.02
CA GLN A 112 5.04 -18.01 12.12
C GLN A 112 6.04 -16.92 11.76
N LEU A 113 5.54 -15.74 11.38
CA LEU A 113 6.32 -14.59 10.94
C LEU A 113 6.34 -13.50 12.03
N SER A 114 7.48 -12.84 12.21
CA SER A 114 7.56 -11.64 13.02
C SER A 114 6.71 -10.50 12.41
N GLY A 115 6.37 -9.47 13.20
CA GLY A 115 5.61 -8.32 12.70
C GLY A 115 6.28 -7.65 11.50
N GLY A 116 7.59 -7.50 11.52
CA GLY A 116 8.34 -6.93 10.40
C GLY A 116 8.37 -7.84 9.16
N GLU A 117 8.39 -9.17 9.34
CA GLU A 117 8.24 -10.12 8.24
C GLU A 117 6.83 -10.06 7.65
N GLN A 118 5.78 -10.00 8.48
CA GLN A 118 4.39 -9.85 8.03
C GLN A 118 4.20 -8.56 7.23
N GLN A 119 4.78 -7.44 7.69
CA GLN A 119 4.69 -6.17 6.95
C GLN A 119 5.43 -6.24 5.61
N ARG A 120 6.57 -6.92 5.55
CA ARG A 120 7.27 -7.15 4.27
C ARG A 120 6.46 -8.05 3.32
N VAL A 121 5.74 -9.05 3.84
CA VAL A 121 4.78 -9.83 3.01
C VAL A 121 3.66 -8.92 2.49
N ALA A 122 3.08 -8.04 3.34
CA ALA A 122 2.05 -7.09 2.93
C ALA A 122 2.57 -6.12 1.85
N LEU A 123 3.81 -5.64 1.98
CA LEU A 123 4.45 -4.80 0.98
C LEU A 123 4.67 -5.56 -0.35
N ALA A 124 5.18 -6.81 -0.29
CA ALA A 124 5.32 -7.65 -1.49
C ALA A 124 3.97 -7.89 -2.16
N ARG A 125 2.90 -8.17 -1.40
CA ARG A 125 1.53 -8.32 -1.91
C ARG A 125 1.03 -7.08 -2.63
N ALA A 126 1.29 -5.90 -2.06
CA ALA A 126 0.88 -4.63 -2.65
C ALA A 126 1.64 -4.31 -3.95
N MET A 127 2.92 -4.71 -4.05
CA MET A 127 3.79 -4.36 -5.18
C MET A 127 3.87 -5.43 -6.29
N ALA A 128 3.57 -6.70 -6.00
CA ALA A 128 3.65 -7.80 -6.98
C ALA A 128 2.77 -7.58 -8.24
N PRO A 129 1.57 -6.97 -8.14
CA PRO A 129 0.77 -6.62 -9.33
C PRO A 129 1.36 -5.48 -10.18
N ARG A 130 2.41 -4.78 -9.69
CA ARG A 130 2.99 -3.56 -10.29
C ARG A 130 1.95 -2.42 -10.39
N PRO A 131 1.44 -1.95 -9.26
CA PRO A 131 0.42 -0.91 -9.24
C PRO A 131 0.94 0.43 -9.77
N ALA A 132 0.05 1.25 -10.32
CA ALA A 132 0.36 2.63 -10.70
C ALA A 132 0.52 3.55 -9.47
N ILE A 133 -0.20 3.24 -8.39
CA ILE A 133 -0.14 3.97 -7.11
C ILE A 133 -0.04 3.00 -5.94
N LEU A 134 0.86 3.29 -5.01
CA LEU A 134 0.97 2.63 -3.70
C LEU A 134 0.43 3.59 -2.62
N LEU A 135 -0.56 3.12 -1.88
CA LEU A 135 -1.13 3.81 -0.73
C LEU A 135 -0.60 3.12 0.54
N ALA A 136 0.03 3.85 1.44
CA ALA A 136 0.57 3.31 2.68
C ALA A 136 -0.01 4.08 3.86
N ASP A 137 -0.75 3.38 4.75
CA ASP A 137 -1.34 3.94 5.97
C ASP A 137 -0.56 3.47 7.19
N GLU A 138 0.22 4.37 7.79
CA GLU A 138 1.06 4.10 8.98
C GLU A 138 1.83 2.77 8.87
N PRO A 139 2.62 2.54 7.80
CA PRO A 139 3.16 1.21 7.46
C PRO A 139 4.13 0.64 8.50
N THR A 140 4.54 1.45 9.48
CA THR A 140 5.45 1.05 10.56
C THR A 140 4.88 1.23 11.96
N GLY A 141 3.60 1.61 12.07
CA GLY A 141 2.98 1.95 13.35
C GLY A 141 2.93 0.80 14.38
N ASN A 142 3.05 -0.45 13.93
CA ASN A 142 3.07 -1.65 14.79
C ASN A 142 4.48 -2.28 14.93
N LEU A 143 5.53 -1.58 14.50
CA LEU A 143 6.90 -2.10 14.46
C LEU A 143 7.80 -1.31 15.40
N ASP A 144 8.85 -1.96 15.91
CA ASP A 144 9.94 -1.25 16.54
C ASP A 144 10.72 -0.39 15.52
N ARG A 145 11.45 0.60 16.00
CA ARG A 145 12.12 1.60 15.17
C ARG A 145 13.09 0.99 14.14
N THR A 146 13.86 -0.03 14.55
CA THR A 146 14.86 -0.66 13.68
C THR A 146 14.18 -1.44 12.55
N THR A 147 13.20 -2.26 12.91
CA THR A 147 12.39 -3.03 11.93
C THR A 147 11.61 -2.10 11.00
N GLY A 148 11.03 -1.02 11.56
CA GLY A 148 10.33 -0.01 10.80
C GLY A 148 11.20 0.65 9.74
N ALA A 149 12.45 1.03 10.08
CA ALA A 149 13.38 1.62 9.13
C ALA A 149 13.62 0.71 7.90
N VAL A 150 13.83 -0.59 8.12
CA VAL A 150 13.99 -1.57 7.02
C VAL A 150 12.77 -1.63 6.11
N VAL A 151 11.56 -1.61 6.68
CA VAL A 151 10.31 -1.64 5.90
C VAL A 151 10.15 -0.36 5.07
N ILE A 152 10.50 0.80 5.62
CA ILE A 152 10.45 2.09 4.92
C ILE A 152 11.45 2.13 3.76
N ASP A 153 12.68 1.69 3.99
CA ASP A 153 13.70 1.65 2.93
C ASP A 153 13.23 0.78 1.76
N LEU A 154 12.66 -0.40 2.06
CA LEU A 154 12.09 -1.29 1.05
C LEU A 154 10.89 -0.63 0.32
N LEU A 155 10.00 0.05 1.05
CA LEU A 155 8.84 0.72 0.48
C LEU A 155 9.28 1.78 -0.55
N PHE A 156 10.22 2.66 -0.20
CA PHE A 156 10.73 3.66 -1.13
C PHE A 156 11.52 3.04 -2.29
N ALA A 157 12.34 2.01 -2.03
CA ALA A 157 13.11 1.34 -3.08
C ALA A 157 12.21 0.68 -4.12
N LEU A 158 11.24 -0.12 -3.68
CA LEU A 158 10.30 -0.84 -4.57
C LEU A 158 9.39 0.13 -5.35
N THR A 159 8.93 1.20 -4.69
CA THR A 159 8.11 2.24 -5.34
C THR A 159 8.88 2.92 -6.47
N ARG A 160 10.15 3.28 -6.22
CA ARG A 160 11.04 3.90 -7.20
C ARG A 160 11.36 2.95 -8.36
N GLU A 161 11.68 1.70 -8.07
CA GLU A 161 11.98 0.67 -9.08
C GLU A 161 10.78 0.42 -10.00
N ALA A 162 9.57 0.39 -9.45
CA ALA A 162 8.33 0.22 -10.20
C ALA A 162 7.89 1.48 -10.95
N GLY A 163 8.46 2.65 -10.66
CA GLY A 163 7.96 3.95 -11.16
C GLY A 163 6.57 4.30 -10.64
N ALA A 164 6.14 3.68 -9.54
CA ALA A 164 4.82 3.89 -8.95
C ALA A 164 4.75 5.22 -8.20
N THR A 165 3.56 5.80 -8.14
CA THR A 165 3.27 6.97 -7.29
C THR A 165 3.05 6.49 -5.86
N LEU A 166 3.64 7.17 -4.86
CA LEU A 166 3.48 6.83 -3.44
C LEU A 166 2.67 7.89 -2.71
N LEU A 167 1.61 7.48 -2.01
CA LEU A 167 0.97 8.27 -0.97
C LEU A 167 1.25 7.61 0.39
N LEU A 168 2.00 8.29 1.23
CA LEU A 168 2.37 7.82 2.56
C LEU A 168 1.65 8.62 3.63
N VAL A 169 0.73 7.98 4.32
CA VAL A 169 0.08 8.55 5.52
C VAL A 169 0.90 8.19 6.74
N THR A 170 1.32 9.18 7.52
CA THR A 170 2.07 8.96 8.75
C THR A 170 1.92 10.14 9.71
N HIS A 171 2.08 9.87 11.00
CA HIS A 171 2.23 10.91 12.03
C HIS A 171 3.71 11.28 12.28
N ASP A 172 4.65 10.51 11.73
CA ASP A 172 6.09 10.79 11.80
C ASP A 172 6.49 11.79 10.70
N THR A 173 6.73 13.03 11.12
CA THR A 173 7.14 14.11 10.21
C THR A 173 8.51 13.87 9.60
N THR A 174 9.40 13.14 10.28
CA THR A 174 10.72 12.79 9.76
C THR A 174 10.59 11.81 8.60
N LEU A 175 9.66 10.87 8.71
CA LEU A 175 9.36 9.93 7.65
C LEU A 175 8.67 10.63 6.47
N ALA A 176 7.68 11.48 6.73
CA ALA A 176 7.02 12.26 5.69
C ALA A 176 7.99 13.16 4.91
N ALA A 177 9.01 13.70 5.56
CA ALA A 177 10.04 14.54 4.94
C ALA A 177 10.94 13.80 3.93
N GLN A 178 10.90 12.46 3.90
CA GLN A 178 11.58 11.67 2.85
C GLN A 178 10.80 11.64 1.53
N CYS A 179 9.52 12.03 1.56
CA CYS A 179 8.72 12.18 0.34
C CYS A 179 9.13 13.46 -0.41
N GLY A 180 8.90 13.48 -1.72
CA GLY A 180 9.15 14.66 -2.56
C GLY A 180 8.29 15.86 -2.18
N ARG A 181 7.11 15.64 -1.57
CA ARG A 181 6.21 16.68 -1.06
C ARG A 181 5.48 16.19 0.19
N VAL A 182 5.21 17.12 1.10
CA VAL A 182 4.38 16.87 2.28
C VAL A 182 3.10 17.70 2.18
N VAL A 183 1.98 17.09 2.51
CA VAL A 183 0.66 17.72 2.60
C VAL A 183 0.16 17.58 4.03
N GLN A 184 -0.23 18.68 4.63
CA GLN A 184 -0.80 18.68 5.98
C GLN A 184 -2.32 18.65 5.91
N LEU A 185 -2.92 17.74 6.67
CA LEU A 185 -4.36 17.59 6.79
C LEU A 185 -4.80 17.95 8.20
N ALA A 186 -5.81 18.81 8.33
CA ALA A 186 -6.46 19.16 9.59
C ALA A 186 -7.97 19.27 9.34
N ASP A 187 -8.78 18.65 10.22
CA ASP A 187 -10.25 18.68 10.17
C ASP A 187 -10.82 18.37 8.77
N GLY A 188 -10.25 17.36 8.09
CA GLY A 188 -10.67 16.95 6.75
C GLY A 188 -10.28 17.91 5.61
N ARG A 189 -9.41 18.87 5.88
CA ARG A 189 -8.97 19.88 4.89
C ARG A 189 -7.47 19.89 4.73
N VAL A 190 -7.02 20.15 3.52
CA VAL A 190 -5.61 20.44 3.23
C VAL A 190 -5.32 21.86 3.73
N VAL A 191 -4.29 22.01 4.59
CA VAL A 191 -3.93 23.29 5.21
C VAL A 191 -2.54 23.78 4.83
N ALA A 192 -1.69 22.92 4.27
CA ALA A 192 -0.36 23.24 3.75
C ALA A 192 0.13 22.14 2.76
#